data_b5fd5e0b3c8f9859e3594c5b46d03a9d
#
_entry.id   b5fd5e0b3c8f9859e3594c5b46d03a9d
#
_cell.length_a   1.000
_cell.length_b   1.000
_cell.length_c   1.000
_cell.angle_alpha   90.00
_cell.angle_beta   90.00
_cell.angle_gamma   90.00
#
_symmetry.space_group_name_H-M   'P 1'
#
loop_
_entity.id
_entity.type
_entity.pdbx_description
1 polymer ?
#
loop_
_entity_poly.entity_id
_entity_poly.type
_entity_poly.pdbx_seq_one_letter_code
_entity_poly.pdbx_strand_id
1 'polypeptide(L)'
;MVVYEENIKKSITKGSLPKDVFERFNNLFIALDTTRDLGLFDIKKLKTSKKRTYYRVRKGKYRAIFYIENNNYYVISIAKREEVYDKWE
;
A
#
# COMPACT_ATOMS: atom_id res chain seq x y z
N MET A 1 -9.92 1.28 9.83
CA MET A 1 -9.01 2.45 9.84
C MET A 1 -7.83 2.21 8.91
N VAL A 2 -7.36 3.25 8.25
CA VAL A 2 -6.19 3.19 7.38
C VAL A 2 -5.06 4.00 8.01
N VAL A 3 -3.90 3.37 8.19
CA VAL A 3 -2.75 3.98 8.86
C VAL A 3 -1.56 3.97 7.89
N TYR A 4 -0.92 5.10 7.71
CA TYR A 4 0.25 5.22 6.84
C TYR A 4 1.52 5.37 7.67
N GLU A 5 2.57 4.63 7.31
CA GLU A 5 3.86 4.79 7.96
C GLU A 5 4.47 6.16 7.68
N GLU A 6 5.33 6.59 8.58
CA GLU A 6 5.96 7.91 8.53
C GLU A 6 6.78 8.13 7.26
N ASN A 7 7.44 7.09 6.75
CA ASN A 7 8.20 7.19 5.50
C ASN A 7 7.35 7.60 4.31
N ILE A 8 6.06 7.23 4.28
CA ILE A 8 5.14 7.62 3.22
C ILE A 8 4.86 9.13 3.32
N LYS A 9 4.61 9.63 4.52
CA LYS A 9 4.40 11.05 4.75
C LYS A 9 5.61 11.87 4.35
N LYS A 10 6.81 11.39 4.70
CA LYS A 10 8.06 12.03 4.31
C LYS A 10 8.25 12.04 2.80
N SER A 11 7.88 10.96 2.11
CA SER A 11 7.98 10.88 0.66
C SER A 11 7.09 11.91 -0.03
N ILE A 12 5.90 12.16 0.49
CA ILE A 12 5.01 13.18 -0.03
C ILE A 12 5.65 14.57 0.15
N THR A 13 6.15 14.85 1.35
CA THR A 13 6.78 16.13 1.67
C THR A 13 7.99 16.41 0.79
N LYS A 14 8.80 15.37 0.53
CA LYS A 14 9.99 15.49 -0.32
C LYS A 14 9.67 15.55 -1.81
N GLY A 15 8.43 15.22 -2.20
CA GLY A 15 8.02 15.20 -3.59
C GLY A 15 8.36 13.92 -4.34
N SER A 16 8.95 12.92 -3.69
CA SER A 16 9.24 11.63 -4.33
C SER A 16 7.99 10.79 -4.53
N LEU A 17 6.95 11.03 -3.74
CA LEU A 17 5.62 10.44 -3.96
C LEU A 17 4.67 11.56 -4.33
N PRO A 18 4.20 11.62 -5.60
CA PRO A 18 3.26 12.65 -6.02
C PRO A 18 1.98 12.63 -5.20
N LYS A 19 1.48 13.79 -4.86
CA LYS A 19 0.30 13.94 -4.02
C LYS A 19 -0.95 13.29 -4.62
N ASP A 20 -1.13 13.41 -5.93
CA ASP A 20 -2.25 12.79 -6.63
C ASP A 20 -2.19 11.27 -6.59
N VAL A 21 -0.99 10.69 -6.64
CA VAL A 21 -0.80 9.25 -6.52
C VAL A 21 -1.21 8.80 -5.11
N PHE A 22 -0.75 9.52 -4.10
CA PHE A 22 -1.14 9.23 -2.72
C PHE A 22 -2.65 9.29 -2.54
N GLU A 23 -3.31 10.32 -3.08
CA GLU A 23 -4.76 10.47 -2.97
C GLU A 23 -5.51 9.31 -3.60
N ARG A 24 -5.04 8.81 -4.74
CA ARG A 24 -5.65 7.66 -5.40
C ARG A 24 -5.55 6.41 -4.53
N PHE A 25 -4.39 6.17 -3.92
CA PHE A 25 -4.22 5.04 -3.01
C PHE A 25 -5.05 5.22 -1.75
N ASN A 26 -5.13 6.43 -1.23
CA ASN A 26 -5.95 6.70 -0.05
C ASN A 26 -7.42 6.38 -0.31
N ASN A 27 -7.95 6.78 -1.47
CA ASN A 27 -9.32 6.45 -1.85
C ASN A 27 -9.52 4.94 -1.98
N LEU A 28 -8.54 4.24 -2.54
CA LEU A 28 -8.56 2.78 -2.66
C LEU A 28 -8.61 2.12 -1.28
N PHE A 29 -7.76 2.54 -0.36
CA PHE A 29 -7.72 1.97 0.99
C PHE A 29 -8.97 2.30 1.79
N ILE A 30 -9.56 3.47 1.61
CA ILE A 30 -10.84 3.82 2.22
C ILE A 30 -11.94 2.88 1.71
N ALA A 31 -11.96 2.60 0.41
CA ALA A 31 -12.92 1.66 -0.17
C ALA A 31 -12.71 0.25 0.38
N LEU A 32 -11.47 -0.20 0.52
CA LEU A 32 -11.17 -1.49 1.13
C LEU A 32 -11.63 -1.55 2.58
N ASP A 33 -11.39 -0.51 3.35
CA ASP A 33 -11.78 -0.46 4.75
C ASP A 33 -13.30 -0.47 4.90
N THR A 34 -14.01 0.12 3.98
CA THR A 34 -15.47 0.18 3.97
C THR A 34 -16.10 -1.14 3.53
N THR A 35 -15.62 -1.72 2.44
CA THR A 35 -16.22 -2.92 1.82
C THR A 35 -15.68 -4.22 2.38
N ARG A 36 -14.45 -4.22 2.87
CA ARG A 36 -13.73 -5.43 3.33
C ARG A 36 -13.53 -6.45 2.21
N ASP A 37 -13.60 -6.03 0.96
CA ASP A 37 -13.50 -6.90 -0.20
C ASP A 37 -12.19 -6.67 -0.95
N LEU A 38 -11.20 -7.53 -0.67
CA LEU A 38 -9.89 -7.46 -1.32
C LEU A 38 -9.96 -7.78 -2.81
N GLY A 39 -11.03 -8.43 -3.27
CA GLY A 39 -11.20 -8.78 -4.67
C GLY A 39 -11.57 -7.60 -5.57
N LEU A 40 -11.90 -6.44 -5.02
CA LEU A 40 -12.27 -5.26 -5.81
C LEU A 40 -11.11 -4.64 -6.58
N PHE A 41 -9.87 -4.91 -6.15
CA PHE A 41 -8.68 -4.29 -6.71
C PHE A 41 -7.64 -5.33 -7.05
N ASP A 42 -6.60 -4.92 -7.78
CA ASP A 42 -5.49 -5.79 -8.15
C ASP A 42 -4.56 -6.00 -6.93
N ILE A 43 -4.99 -6.89 -6.04
CA ILE A 43 -4.29 -7.18 -4.80
C ILE A 43 -3.74 -8.61 -4.84
N LYS A 44 -2.49 -8.76 -4.43
CA LYS A 44 -1.82 -10.05 -4.38
C LYS A 44 -1.14 -10.23 -3.02
N LYS A 45 -1.30 -11.41 -2.45
CA LYS A 45 -0.58 -11.79 -1.24
C LYS A 45 0.87 -12.04 -1.59
N LEU A 46 1.78 -11.45 -0.81
CA LEU A 46 3.21 -11.59 -1.05
C LEU A 46 3.77 -12.82 -0.33
N LYS A 47 4.69 -13.51 -0.99
CA LYS A 47 5.45 -14.59 -0.39
C LYS A 47 6.69 -13.97 0.24
N THR A 48 6.72 -13.90 1.56
CA THR A 48 7.86 -13.37 2.28
C THR A 48 8.28 -14.33 3.37
N SER A 49 9.50 -14.21 3.85
CA SER A 49 9.98 -14.95 5.01
C SER A 49 9.56 -14.30 6.33
N LYS A 50 8.84 -13.20 6.27
CA LYS A 50 8.40 -12.44 7.44
C LYS A 50 7.20 -13.13 8.10
N LYS A 51 7.06 -12.99 9.41
CA LYS A 51 5.97 -13.60 10.17
C LYS A 51 4.60 -13.07 9.79
N ARG A 52 4.52 -11.79 9.41
CA ARG A 52 3.28 -11.12 9.06
C ARG A 52 2.96 -11.33 7.59
N THR A 53 1.67 -11.47 7.28
CA THR A 53 1.22 -11.54 5.90
C THR A 53 1.16 -10.15 5.29
N TYR A 54 1.86 -9.95 4.18
CA TYR A 54 1.85 -8.70 3.45
C TYR A 54 1.11 -8.86 2.13
N TYR A 55 0.52 -7.76 1.69
CA TYR A 55 -0.20 -7.68 0.42
C TYR A 55 0.37 -6.56 -0.42
N ARG A 56 0.28 -6.74 -1.73
CA ARG A 56 0.61 -5.71 -2.70
C ARG A 56 -0.66 -5.30 -3.43
N VAL A 57 -0.89 -4.00 -3.59
CA VAL A 57 -1.94 -3.49 -4.47
C VAL A 57 -1.31 -2.61 -5.54
N ARG A 58 -1.74 -2.83 -6.78
CA ARG A 58 -1.21 -2.16 -7.95
C ARG A 58 -2.21 -1.12 -8.44
N LYS A 59 -1.73 0.10 -8.74
CA LYS A 59 -2.54 1.14 -9.34
C LYS A 59 -1.65 2.01 -10.23
N GLY A 60 -1.87 1.93 -11.55
CA GLY A 60 -1.03 2.61 -12.52
C GLY A 60 0.41 2.12 -12.45
N LYS A 61 1.37 3.02 -12.41
CA LYS A 61 2.79 2.71 -12.34
C LYS A 61 3.29 2.49 -10.92
N TYR A 62 2.41 2.63 -9.92
CA TYR A 62 2.78 2.55 -8.51
C TYR A 62 2.19 1.32 -7.86
N ARG A 63 2.81 0.93 -6.76
CA ARG A 63 2.36 -0.20 -5.93
C ARG A 63 2.41 0.22 -4.48
N ALA A 64 1.46 -0.30 -3.71
CA ALA A 64 1.46 -0.13 -2.27
C ALA A 64 1.61 -1.49 -1.61
N ILE A 65 2.37 -1.52 -0.53
CA ILE A 65 2.52 -2.70 0.34
C ILE A 65 1.81 -2.41 1.64
N PHE A 66 1.01 -3.35 2.09
CA PHE A 66 0.25 -3.17 3.32
C PHE A 66 0.02 -4.50 4.02
N TYR A 67 -0.36 -4.43 5.28
CA TYR A 67 -0.84 -5.59 6.04
C TYR A 67 -2.12 -5.20 6.77
N ILE A 68 -2.85 -6.22 7.23
CA ILE A 68 -4.10 -6.03 7.94
C ILE A 68 -3.94 -6.62 9.35
N GLU A 69 -4.27 -5.84 10.36
CA GLU A 69 -4.20 -6.27 11.75
C GLU A 69 -5.29 -5.57 12.55
N ASN A 70 -6.07 -6.33 13.31
CA ASN A 70 -7.19 -5.80 14.10
C ASN A 70 -8.17 -4.99 13.26
N ASN A 71 -8.44 -5.46 12.04
CA ASN A 71 -9.31 -4.79 11.06
C ASN A 71 -8.80 -3.43 10.58
N ASN A 72 -7.54 -3.10 10.83
CA ASN A 72 -6.91 -1.89 10.34
C ASN A 72 -5.97 -2.21 9.19
N TYR A 73 -5.89 -1.30 8.23
CA TYR A 73 -4.99 -1.40 7.08
C TYR A 73 -3.75 -0.55 7.35
N TYR A 74 -2.59 -1.21 7.43
CA TYR A 74 -1.32 -0.53 7.69
C TYR A 74 -0.53 -0.49 6.39
N VAL A 75 -0.44 0.72 5.82
CA VAL A 75 0.26 0.92 4.55
C VAL A 75 1.71 1.29 4.84
N ILE A 76 2.63 0.44 4.42
CA ILE A 76 4.04 0.59 4.77
C ILE A 76 4.91 1.09 3.63
N SER A 77 4.43 1.03 2.39
CA SER A 77 5.20 1.51 1.24
C SER A 77 4.26 1.86 0.11
N ILE A 78 4.54 2.98 -0.56
CA ILE A 78 3.93 3.33 -1.85
C ILE A 78 5.09 3.80 -2.73
N ALA A 79 5.36 3.07 -3.80
CA ALA A 79 6.51 3.36 -4.65
C ALA A 79 6.27 2.83 -6.06
N LYS A 80 7.12 3.22 -6.97
CA LYS A 80 7.10 2.68 -8.33
C LYS A 80 7.42 1.19 -8.29
N ARG A 81 6.93 0.47 -9.28
CA ARG A 81 7.05 -0.98 -9.38
C ARG A 81 8.48 -1.49 -9.10
N GLU A 82 9.47 -0.90 -9.73
CA GLU A 82 10.86 -1.35 -9.62
C GLU A 82 11.38 -1.27 -8.19
N GLU A 83 11.06 -0.19 -7.49
CA GLU A 83 11.50 0.01 -6.11
C GLU A 83 10.88 -1.00 -5.15
N VAL A 84 9.63 -1.38 -5.41
CA VAL A 84 8.93 -2.36 -4.56
C VAL A 84 9.53 -3.75 -4.75
N TYR A 85 9.81 -4.15 -5.99
CA TYR A 85 10.36 -5.47 -6.27
C TYR A 85 11.70 -5.71 -5.58
N ASP A 86 12.56 -4.72 -5.56
CA ASP A 86 13.88 -4.85 -4.93
C ASP A 86 13.79 -5.18 -3.44
N LYS A 87 12.73 -4.73 -2.78
CA LYS A 87 12.56 -4.94 -1.33
C LYS A 87 11.70 -6.14 -0.98
N TRP A 88 10.70 -6.48 -1.79
CA TRP A 88 9.62 -7.37 -1.37
C TRP A 88 9.45 -8.61 -2.22
N GLU A 89 10.13 -8.69 -3.34
CA GLU A 89 10.11 -9.82 -4.25
C GLU A 89 11.53 -10.24 -4.68
#